data_ed4921ec78318eeed3089d83d57bfdcb
#
_entry.id   ed4921ec78318eeed3089d83d57bfdcb
#
_cell.length_a   1.000
_cell.length_b   1.000
_cell.length_c   1.000
_cell.angle_alpha   90.00
_cell.angle_beta   90.00
_cell.angle_gamma   90.00
#
_symmetry.space_group_name_H-M   'P 1'
#
loop_
_entity.id
_entity.type
_entity.pdbx_description
1 polymer ?
#
loop_
_entity_poly.entity_id
_entity_poly.type
_entity_poly.pdbx_seq_one_letter_code
_entity_poly.pdbx_strand_id
1 'polypeptide(L)'
;MTVRRVQSGSPWEESFGFARAVAAGDRVLVAGTTAFKGDVLYGEGDPYEQAKVAFTTALEAIAEFGLAPESVIRTRVYLAHARDVDAVGRAHKEMFDGVRPVTTLLVVQGFIDSRVLVSVEVEAFRGTPSEEL
;
A
#
# COMPACT_ATOMS: atom_id res chain seq x y z
N MET A 1 -0.29 -25.19 -5.03
CA MET A 1 -0.12 -23.88 -4.41
C MET A 1 -1.36 -23.04 -4.67
N THR A 2 -1.86 -22.40 -3.65
CA THR A 2 -3.11 -21.67 -3.73
C THR A 2 -2.83 -20.18 -3.93
N VAL A 3 -3.56 -19.59 -4.89
CA VAL A 3 -3.56 -18.13 -5.07
C VAL A 3 -4.86 -17.61 -4.47
N ARG A 4 -4.72 -16.67 -3.53
CA ARG A 4 -5.87 -16.07 -2.86
C ARG A 4 -5.92 -14.59 -3.16
N ARG A 5 -7.12 -14.08 -3.32
CA ARG A 5 -7.35 -12.68 -3.65
C ARG A 5 -8.26 -12.03 -2.63
N VAL A 6 -7.99 -10.75 -2.36
CA VAL A 6 -8.83 -9.91 -1.51
C VAL A 6 -9.38 -8.78 -2.38
N GLN A 7 -10.69 -8.62 -2.35
CA GLN A 7 -11.39 -7.53 -3.03
C GLN A 7 -11.86 -6.53 -1.97
N SER A 8 -11.79 -5.24 -2.29
CA SER A 8 -12.23 -4.21 -1.37
C SER A 8 -13.63 -3.69 -1.66
N GLY A 9 -14.23 -4.14 -2.77
CA GLY A 9 -15.52 -3.66 -3.21
C GLY A 9 -15.46 -2.37 -4.01
N SER A 10 -14.26 -1.92 -4.37
CA SER A 10 -14.09 -0.74 -5.21
C SER A 10 -14.69 -0.99 -6.59
N PRO A 11 -15.45 -0.03 -7.16
CA PRO A 11 -15.96 -0.18 -8.52
C PRO A 11 -14.85 -0.35 -9.56
N TRP A 12 -13.66 0.22 -9.30
CA TRP A 12 -12.52 0.10 -10.20
C TRP A 12 -12.06 -1.35 -10.35
N GLU A 13 -12.09 -2.13 -9.24
CA GLU A 13 -11.68 -3.52 -9.26
C GLU A 13 -12.58 -4.33 -10.21
N GLU A 14 -13.87 -4.11 -10.11
CA GLU A 14 -14.82 -4.82 -10.95
C GLU A 14 -14.71 -4.37 -12.41
N SER A 15 -14.65 -3.07 -12.64
CA SER A 15 -14.64 -2.52 -14.00
C SER A 15 -13.38 -2.88 -14.76
N PHE A 16 -12.22 -2.91 -14.07
CA PHE A 16 -10.93 -3.11 -14.73
C PHE A 16 -10.36 -4.52 -14.51
N GLY A 17 -10.99 -5.32 -13.66
CA GLY A 17 -10.61 -6.72 -13.51
C GLY A 17 -9.38 -6.94 -12.64
N PHE A 18 -9.28 -6.26 -11.48
CA PHE A 18 -8.15 -6.49 -10.59
C PHE A 18 -8.60 -6.69 -9.15
N ALA A 19 -7.67 -7.16 -8.33
CA ALA A 19 -7.90 -7.38 -6.90
C ALA A 19 -7.15 -6.36 -6.07
N ARG A 20 -7.61 -6.14 -4.84
CA ARG A 20 -6.94 -5.26 -3.89
C ARG A 20 -5.59 -5.83 -3.50
N ALA A 21 -5.53 -7.14 -3.26
CA ALA A 21 -4.31 -7.81 -2.88
C ALA A 21 -4.35 -9.26 -3.35
N VAL A 22 -3.19 -9.83 -3.60
CA VAL A 22 -3.04 -11.22 -4.03
C VAL A 22 -1.95 -11.88 -3.22
N ALA A 23 -2.25 -13.05 -2.66
CA ALA A 23 -1.25 -13.92 -2.05
C ALA A 23 -0.98 -15.07 -3.00
N ALA A 24 0.25 -15.21 -3.42
CA ALA A 24 0.67 -16.26 -4.34
C ALA A 24 2.02 -16.79 -3.85
N GLY A 25 2.07 -18.09 -3.53
CA GLY A 25 3.29 -18.68 -2.98
C GLY A 25 3.67 -18.03 -1.66
N ASP A 26 4.89 -17.54 -1.58
CA ASP A 26 5.42 -16.90 -0.38
C ASP A 26 5.28 -15.37 -0.43
N ARG A 27 4.57 -14.83 -1.42
CA ARG A 27 4.46 -13.38 -1.62
C ARG A 27 3.03 -12.91 -1.52
N VAL A 28 2.88 -11.71 -0.98
CA VAL A 28 1.61 -10.99 -0.99
C VAL A 28 1.86 -9.63 -1.62
N LEU A 29 1.05 -9.30 -2.61
CA LEU A 29 1.15 -8.04 -3.34
C LEU A 29 -0.10 -7.23 -3.09
N VAL A 30 0.08 -5.95 -2.80
CA VAL A 30 -1.03 -5.01 -2.62
C VAL A 30 -1.00 -4.00 -3.75
N ALA A 31 -2.13 -3.82 -4.41
CA ALA A 31 -2.28 -2.87 -5.51
C ALA A 31 -2.09 -1.44 -5.01
N GLY A 32 -1.88 -0.52 -5.95
CA GLY A 32 -1.79 0.90 -5.63
C GLY A 32 -2.92 1.35 -4.73
N THR A 33 -2.58 1.96 -3.61
CA THR A 33 -3.51 2.30 -2.54
C THR A 33 -3.38 3.76 -2.20
N THR A 34 -4.50 4.45 -2.15
CA THR A 34 -4.56 5.87 -1.84
C THR A 34 -5.31 6.06 -0.51
N ALA A 35 -5.53 7.31 -0.14
CA ALA A 35 -6.24 7.62 1.11
C ALA A 35 -7.76 7.61 0.95
N PHE A 36 -8.26 7.05 -0.13
CA PHE A 36 -9.70 6.85 -0.28
C PHE A 36 -10.19 5.68 0.57
N LYS A 37 -11.29 5.90 1.27
CA LYS A 37 -12.07 4.84 1.89
C LYS A 37 -13.47 4.96 1.34
N GLY A 38 -13.85 4.04 0.44
CA GLY A 38 -15.04 4.20 -0.36
C GLY A 38 -14.88 5.41 -1.26
N ASP A 39 -15.80 6.34 -1.21
CA ASP A 39 -15.74 7.57 -1.99
C ASP A 39 -15.26 8.79 -1.20
N VAL A 40 -14.75 8.57 0.02
CA VAL A 40 -14.25 9.65 0.89
C VAL A 40 -12.72 9.66 0.84
N LEU A 41 -12.15 10.80 0.49
CA LEU A 41 -10.70 10.99 0.53
C LEU A 41 -10.33 11.59 1.90
N TYR A 42 -9.49 10.89 2.64
CA TYR A 42 -8.97 11.39 3.90
C TYR A 42 -7.70 12.20 3.67
N GLY A 43 -7.52 13.27 4.45
CA GLY A 43 -6.30 14.06 4.35
C GLY A 43 -6.22 14.93 3.11
N GLU A 44 -7.32 15.43 2.62
CA GLU A 44 -7.30 16.32 1.46
C GLU A 44 -6.36 17.50 1.72
N GLY A 45 -5.40 17.73 0.80
CA GLY A 45 -4.41 18.78 0.96
C GLY A 45 -3.27 18.46 1.92
N ASP A 46 -3.25 17.27 2.53
CA ASP A 46 -2.27 16.89 3.54
C ASP A 46 -1.56 15.60 3.11
N PRO A 47 -0.36 15.71 2.50
CA PRO A 47 0.34 14.52 2.01
C PRO A 47 0.78 13.56 3.11
N TYR A 48 1.10 14.07 4.30
CA TYR A 48 1.46 13.23 5.42
C TYR A 48 0.27 12.36 5.84
N GLU A 49 -0.89 12.97 6.03
CA GLU A 49 -2.09 12.23 6.42
C GLU A 49 -2.52 11.26 5.34
N GLN A 50 -2.46 11.67 4.07
CA GLN A 50 -2.79 10.76 2.98
C GLN A 50 -1.87 9.54 2.97
N ALA A 51 -0.58 9.75 3.19
CA ALA A 51 0.38 8.64 3.24
C ALA A 51 0.06 7.69 4.40
N LYS A 52 -0.23 8.24 5.58
CA LYS A 52 -0.58 7.42 6.74
C LYS A 52 -1.82 6.56 6.47
N VAL A 53 -2.84 7.15 5.91
CA VAL A 53 -4.08 6.41 5.60
C VAL A 53 -3.82 5.37 4.52
N ALA A 54 -3.09 5.73 3.47
CA ALA A 54 -2.79 4.80 2.39
C ALA A 54 -1.99 3.60 2.88
N PHE A 55 -0.94 3.82 3.65
CA PHE A 55 -0.16 2.72 4.21
C PHE A 55 -0.98 1.86 5.17
N THR A 56 -1.79 2.49 6.02
CA THR A 56 -2.64 1.74 6.94
C THR A 56 -3.60 0.83 6.17
N THR A 57 -4.20 1.34 5.10
CA THR A 57 -5.10 0.55 4.26
C THR A 57 -4.36 -0.62 3.60
N ALA A 58 -3.14 -0.37 3.11
CA ALA A 58 -2.34 -1.44 2.52
C ALA A 58 -1.98 -2.51 3.56
N LEU A 59 -1.64 -2.10 4.77
CA LEU A 59 -1.33 -3.04 5.85
C LEU A 59 -2.56 -3.83 6.28
N GLU A 60 -3.74 -3.21 6.26
CA GLU A 60 -4.99 -3.93 6.51
C GLU A 60 -5.21 -5.01 5.45
N ALA A 61 -4.83 -4.76 4.21
CA ALA A 61 -4.96 -5.75 3.15
C ALA A 61 -4.07 -6.97 3.40
N ILE A 62 -2.82 -6.77 3.83
CA ILE A 62 -1.97 -7.93 4.14
C ILE A 62 -2.40 -8.64 5.42
N ALA A 63 -3.07 -7.93 6.34
CA ALA A 63 -3.61 -8.53 7.54
C ALA A 63 -4.69 -9.58 7.23
N GLU A 64 -5.37 -9.44 6.10
CA GLU A 64 -6.33 -10.45 5.64
C GLU A 64 -5.67 -11.81 5.42
N PHE A 65 -4.37 -11.83 5.21
CA PHE A 65 -3.59 -13.06 5.04
C PHE A 65 -2.80 -13.42 6.30
N GLY A 66 -3.13 -12.79 7.43
CA GLY A 66 -2.47 -13.07 8.70
C GLY A 66 -1.11 -12.43 8.85
N LEU A 67 -0.78 -11.41 8.05
CA LEU A 67 0.53 -10.78 8.08
C LEU A 67 0.49 -9.43 8.80
N ALA A 68 1.64 -9.07 9.37
CA ALA A 68 1.85 -7.83 10.10
C ALA A 68 2.87 -6.96 9.34
N PRO A 69 3.07 -5.71 9.76
CA PRO A 69 4.04 -4.83 9.08
C PRO A 69 5.44 -5.43 8.94
N GLU A 70 5.85 -6.28 9.89
CA GLU A 70 7.16 -6.94 9.86
C GLU A 70 7.37 -7.81 8.62
N SER A 71 6.29 -8.23 7.98
CA SER A 71 6.35 -9.05 6.78
C SER A 71 6.64 -8.24 5.52
N VAL A 72 6.57 -6.92 5.59
CA VAL A 72 6.74 -6.06 4.40
C VAL A 72 8.20 -6.05 4.00
N ILE A 73 8.47 -6.37 2.74
CA ILE A 73 9.83 -6.39 2.20
C ILE A 73 10.06 -5.29 1.18
N ARG A 74 9.01 -4.71 0.62
CA ARG A 74 9.12 -3.63 -0.37
C ARG A 74 7.93 -2.69 -0.25
N THR A 75 8.23 -1.38 -0.33
CA THR A 75 7.21 -0.37 -0.59
C THR A 75 7.58 0.41 -1.83
N ARG A 76 6.57 0.80 -2.62
CA ARG A 76 6.72 1.78 -3.69
C ARG A 76 5.77 2.92 -3.42
N VAL A 77 6.31 4.14 -3.56
CA VAL A 77 5.57 5.34 -3.19
C VAL A 77 5.55 6.26 -4.41
N TYR A 78 4.35 6.64 -4.81
CA TYR A 78 4.15 7.54 -5.96
C TYR A 78 3.62 8.85 -5.45
N LEU A 79 4.28 9.97 -5.81
CA LEU A 79 3.92 11.31 -5.36
C LEU A 79 3.49 12.15 -6.55
N ALA A 80 2.45 12.96 -6.35
CA ALA A 80 2.05 13.94 -7.36
C ALA A 80 3.03 15.14 -7.42
N HIS A 81 3.71 15.43 -6.30
CA HIS A 81 4.58 16.60 -6.21
C HIS A 81 5.87 16.29 -5.45
N ALA A 82 7.00 16.68 -6.01
CA ALA A 82 8.30 16.47 -5.37
C ALA A 82 8.39 17.16 -4.00
N ARG A 83 7.69 18.28 -3.82
CA ARG A 83 7.71 19.01 -2.55
C ARG A 83 7.14 18.22 -1.37
N ASP A 84 6.41 17.15 -1.65
CA ASP A 84 5.76 16.35 -0.60
C ASP A 84 6.65 15.22 -0.08
N VAL A 85 7.87 15.09 -0.59
CA VAL A 85 8.80 14.00 -0.24
C VAL A 85 9.02 13.89 1.26
N ASP A 86 9.30 15.02 1.92
CA ASP A 86 9.65 14.97 3.34
C ASP A 86 8.46 14.55 4.20
N ALA A 87 7.26 15.05 3.88
CA ALA A 87 6.05 14.71 4.63
C ALA A 87 5.73 13.23 4.50
N VAL A 88 5.80 12.72 3.27
CA VAL A 88 5.50 11.31 3.00
C VAL A 88 6.59 10.41 3.57
N GLY A 89 7.84 10.82 3.48
CA GLY A 89 8.95 10.07 4.07
C GLY A 89 8.82 9.96 5.59
N ARG A 90 8.35 11.01 6.23
CA ARG A 90 8.11 10.97 7.69
C ARG A 90 7.01 9.97 8.03
N ALA A 91 5.93 9.94 7.26
CA ALA A 91 4.87 8.96 7.47
C ALA A 91 5.39 7.53 7.29
N HIS A 92 6.19 7.30 6.25
CA HIS A 92 6.79 5.99 5.99
C HIS A 92 7.69 5.57 7.15
N LYS A 93 8.53 6.48 7.62
CA LYS A 93 9.43 6.17 8.73
C LYS A 93 8.67 5.79 9.99
N GLU A 94 7.59 6.51 10.30
CA GLU A 94 6.80 6.21 11.49
C GLU A 94 6.22 4.79 11.45
N MET A 95 5.89 4.32 10.27
CA MET A 95 5.24 3.01 10.12
C MET A 95 6.24 1.87 9.92
N PHE A 96 7.41 2.16 9.36
CA PHE A 96 8.33 1.09 8.92
C PHE A 96 9.74 1.22 9.49
N ASP A 97 9.99 2.12 10.44
CA ASP A 97 11.36 2.32 10.93
C ASP A 97 11.98 1.03 11.47
N GLY A 98 11.21 0.22 12.16
CA GLY A 98 11.69 -1.05 12.71
C GLY A 98 11.70 -2.19 11.72
N VAL A 99 11.10 -2.01 10.55
CA VAL A 99 10.97 -3.04 9.52
C VAL A 99 12.03 -2.89 8.43
N ARG A 100 12.21 -1.66 7.96
CA ARG A 100 13.19 -1.29 6.95
C ARG A 100 13.04 -2.04 5.63
N PRO A 101 11.86 -1.98 4.97
CA PRO A 101 11.71 -2.57 3.64
C PRO A 101 12.56 -1.81 2.62
N VAL A 102 12.87 -2.46 1.50
CA VAL A 102 13.40 -1.70 0.37
C VAL A 102 12.30 -0.77 -0.13
N THR A 103 12.67 0.45 -0.52
CA THR A 103 11.67 1.47 -0.86
C THR A 103 12.12 2.23 -2.09
N THR A 104 11.19 2.44 -3.03
CA THR A 104 11.40 3.30 -4.17
C THR A 104 10.33 4.38 -4.14
N LEU A 105 10.75 5.62 -4.31
CA LEU A 105 9.86 6.76 -4.31
C LEU A 105 9.98 7.45 -5.67
N LEU A 106 8.82 7.66 -6.32
CA LEU A 106 8.76 8.24 -7.66
C LEU A 106 7.81 9.43 -7.67
N VAL A 107 8.19 10.47 -8.38
CA VAL A 107 7.27 11.58 -8.66
C VAL A 107 6.61 11.29 -10.00
N VAL A 108 5.28 11.31 -10.02
CA VAL A 108 4.50 11.04 -11.22
C VAL A 108 3.77 12.31 -11.65
N GLN A 109 3.21 12.28 -12.85
CA GLN A 109 2.53 13.44 -13.40
C GLN A 109 1.26 13.79 -12.63
N GLY A 110 0.62 12.80 -12.02
CA GLY A 110 -0.59 12.98 -11.23
C GLY A 110 -1.37 11.69 -11.13
N PHE A 111 -2.55 11.79 -10.56
CA PHE A 111 -3.46 10.67 -10.40
C PHE A 111 -4.80 11.01 -11.04
N ILE A 112 -5.66 10.00 -11.19
CA ILE A 112 -6.97 10.20 -11.83
C ILE A 112 -7.77 11.27 -11.09
N ASP A 113 -7.80 11.20 -9.76
CA ASP A 113 -8.40 12.26 -8.94
C ASP A 113 -7.28 13.23 -8.56
N SER A 114 -7.45 14.50 -8.91
CA SER A 114 -6.41 15.51 -8.70
C SER A 114 -6.13 15.82 -7.23
N ARG A 115 -7.01 15.40 -6.32
CA ARG A 115 -6.81 15.59 -4.88
C ARG A 115 -5.90 14.54 -4.27
N VAL A 116 -5.66 13.44 -4.98
CA VAL A 116 -4.75 12.39 -4.51
C VAL A 116 -3.32 12.89 -4.64
N LEU A 117 -2.59 12.87 -3.54
CA LEU A 117 -1.20 13.34 -3.50
C LEU A 117 -0.21 12.19 -3.43
N VAL A 118 -0.65 11.00 -3.00
CA VAL A 118 0.23 9.85 -2.82
C VAL A 118 -0.55 8.56 -3.07
N SER A 119 0.13 7.59 -3.70
CA SER A 119 -0.33 6.22 -3.82
C SER A 119 0.81 5.30 -3.43
N VAL A 120 0.51 4.19 -2.77
CA VAL A 120 1.54 3.29 -2.28
C VAL A 120 1.24 1.86 -2.72
N GLU A 121 2.31 1.10 -2.96
CA GLU A 121 2.24 -0.34 -3.18
C GLU A 121 3.06 -1.03 -2.11
N VAL A 122 2.63 -2.21 -1.71
CA VAL A 122 3.31 -2.99 -0.67
C VAL A 122 3.47 -4.41 -1.18
N GLU A 123 4.65 -4.97 -0.94
CA GLU A 123 4.93 -6.37 -1.17
C GLU A 123 5.41 -6.98 0.14
N ALA A 124 4.81 -8.10 0.52
CA ALA A 124 5.13 -8.79 1.77
C ALA A 124 5.55 -10.23 1.51
N PHE A 125 6.40 -10.75 2.39
CA PHE A 125 6.85 -12.13 2.34
C PHE A 125 6.19 -12.88 3.48
N ARG A 126 5.46 -13.95 3.16
CA ARG A 126 4.78 -14.71 4.20
C ARG A 126 5.51 -15.99 4.59
N GLY A 127 6.61 -16.29 3.91
CA GLY A 127 7.35 -17.51 4.18
C GLY A 127 6.61 -18.76 3.76
N THR A 128 7.13 -19.90 4.14
CA THR A 128 6.50 -21.19 3.94
C THR A 128 6.34 -21.86 5.29
N PRO A 129 5.33 -22.74 5.45
CA PRO A 129 5.12 -23.40 6.74
C PRO A 129 6.35 -24.12 7.27
N SER A 130 7.20 -24.65 6.39
CA SER A 130 8.41 -25.35 6.80
C SER A 130 9.44 -24.44 7.47
N GLU A 131 9.36 -23.15 7.27
CA GLU A 131 10.29 -22.18 7.86
C GLU A 131 9.87 -21.72 9.24
N GLU A 132 8.70 -22.12 9.71
CA GLU A 132 8.15 -21.70 10.99
C GLU A 132 8.53 -22.62 12.13
N LEU A 133 9.29 -23.62 11.86
CA LEU A 133 9.65 -24.66 12.86
C LEU A 133 10.74 -24.23 13.84
#